data_075754e91a89ae57ee4124593148773b
#
_entry.id   075754e91a89ae57ee4124593148773b
#
_cell.length_a   1.000
_cell.length_b   1.000
_cell.length_c   1.000
_cell.angle_alpha   90.00
_cell.angle_beta   90.00
_cell.angle_gamma   90.00
#
_symmetry.space_group_name_H-M   'P 1'
#
loop_
_entity.id
_entity.type
_entity.pdbx_description
1 polymer ?
#
loop_
_entity_poly.entity_id
_entity_poly.type
_entity_poly.pdbx_seq_one_letter_code
_entity_poly.pdbx_strand_id
1 'polypeptide(L)'
;MLTVGLAGLGGIGQVHFSNYQHIKDCSVAAICDPSPQGQKAAAEKGVPCYETMTEMLAQAKPDVVDVCAPSYLHYGLVMEALRSGRPVICEKPLALKSTEVREMYALAEQQGVQLLVGHVLQFFPPSKILHEIVKDRRYGKPLDAVFLRLSACPRWAVGGWLLDKDKSGLLPFDLHIHDLDLMISLFGKPDSYEIASGGREEAAYDEYYRIQYRYPRLNVCCEAAWYNADIPFTATWRVYFEKAVLICEGEKLTAYSFDGPPEQFDIEEKIKIPTGINLPPTGVFYEELSFFLDRIRSGEKEQYRRDEIISLIEILEDITGGV
;
A
#
# COMPACT_ATOMS: atom_id res chain seq x y z
N MET A 1 -23.42 8.44 9.37
CA MET A 1 -22.39 9.09 8.55
C MET A 1 -21.10 9.08 9.37
N LEU A 2 -20.02 8.49 8.85
CA LEU A 2 -18.72 8.47 9.53
C LEU A 2 -17.94 9.77 9.23
N THR A 3 -17.28 10.30 10.25
CA THR A 3 -16.38 11.45 10.13
C THR A 3 -14.93 10.99 10.17
N VAL A 4 -14.12 11.45 9.23
CA VAL A 4 -12.70 11.11 9.10
C VAL A 4 -11.84 12.30 9.53
N GLY A 5 -10.85 12.03 10.38
CA GLY A 5 -9.73 12.93 10.64
C GLY A 5 -8.52 12.48 9.80
N LEU A 6 -8.12 13.31 8.84
CA LEU A 6 -7.03 12.98 7.91
C LEU A 6 -5.71 13.57 8.42
N ALA A 7 -4.73 12.72 8.70
CA ALA A 7 -3.40 13.11 9.14
C ALA A 7 -2.39 13.08 7.98
N GLY A 8 -1.93 14.26 7.57
CA GLY A 8 -1.12 14.48 6.38
C GLY A 8 -1.97 14.81 5.14
N LEU A 9 -1.74 15.98 4.54
CA LEU A 9 -2.39 16.43 3.31
C LEU A 9 -1.38 16.62 2.16
N GLY A 10 -0.36 15.77 2.16
CA GLY A 10 0.59 15.63 1.04
C GLY A 10 -0.06 14.97 -0.19
N GLY A 11 0.77 14.46 -1.12
CA GLY A 11 0.28 13.84 -2.35
C GLY A 11 -0.80 12.79 -2.12
N ILE A 12 -0.49 11.75 -1.33
CA ILE A 12 -1.43 10.65 -1.07
C ILE A 12 -2.62 11.10 -0.19
N GLY A 13 -2.40 11.99 0.78
CA GLY A 13 -3.50 12.54 1.59
C GLY A 13 -4.51 13.32 0.74
N GLN A 14 -4.07 14.01 -0.31
CA GLN A 14 -4.97 14.64 -1.26
C GLN A 14 -5.74 13.63 -2.11
N VAL A 15 -5.12 12.49 -2.46
CA VAL A 15 -5.80 11.37 -3.12
C VAL A 15 -6.92 10.84 -2.23
N HIS A 16 -6.62 10.52 -0.96
CA HIS A 16 -7.61 10.04 0.00
C HIS A 16 -8.74 11.05 0.20
N PHE A 17 -8.39 12.33 0.41
CA PHE A 17 -9.37 13.40 0.53
C PHE A 17 -10.32 13.43 -0.67
N SER A 18 -9.80 13.39 -1.90
CA SER A 18 -10.62 13.43 -3.11
C SER A 18 -11.52 12.20 -3.22
N ASN A 19 -11.05 11.03 -2.81
CA ASN A 19 -11.84 9.80 -2.84
C ASN A 19 -12.97 9.83 -1.79
N TYR A 20 -12.72 10.33 -0.57
CA TYR A 20 -13.76 10.49 0.44
C TYR A 20 -14.94 11.35 -0.01
N GLN A 21 -14.73 12.32 -0.92
CA GLN A 21 -15.83 13.13 -1.48
C GLN A 21 -16.83 12.32 -2.32
N HIS A 22 -16.44 11.12 -2.77
CA HIS A 22 -17.27 10.22 -3.57
C HIS A 22 -17.89 9.09 -2.76
N ILE A 23 -17.45 8.89 -1.50
CA ILE A 23 -17.98 7.83 -0.63
C ILE A 23 -19.23 8.34 0.11
N LYS A 24 -20.34 7.60 -0.05
CA LYS A 24 -21.61 7.93 0.65
C LYS A 24 -21.44 7.75 2.16
N ASP A 25 -22.15 8.58 2.92
CA ASP A 25 -22.19 8.53 4.38
C ASP A 25 -20.81 8.62 5.04
N CYS A 26 -19.91 9.37 4.40
CA CYS A 26 -18.58 9.71 4.89
C CYS A 26 -18.26 11.18 4.63
N SER A 27 -17.49 11.81 5.50
CA SER A 27 -16.94 13.15 5.28
C SER A 27 -15.63 13.34 6.02
N VAL A 28 -14.69 14.09 5.43
CA VAL A 28 -13.48 14.54 6.12
C VAL A 28 -13.86 15.73 7.00
N ALA A 29 -13.90 15.52 8.31
CA ALA A 29 -14.29 16.53 9.30
C ALA A 29 -13.13 17.39 9.75
N ALA A 30 -11.91 16.89 9.66
CA ALA A 30 -10.71 17.58 10.12
C ALA A 30 -9.46 17.08 9.39
N ILE A 31 -8.46 17.93 9.32
CA ILE A 31 -7.13 17.63 8.81
C ILE A 31 -6.11 17.91 9.91
N CYS A 32 -5.09 17.07 10.06
CA CYS A 32 -3.93 17.31 10.88
C CYS A 32 -2.70 17.42 9.96
N ASP A 33 -2.19 18.63 9.79
CA ASP A 33 -0.96 18.87 9.01
C ASP A 33 -0.24 20.11 9.55
N PRO A 34 0.98 19.99 10.11
CA PRO A 34 1.74 21.11 10.65
C PRO A 34 2.37 22.00 9.58
N SER A 35 2.43 21.51 8.32
CA SER A 35 3.11 22.24 7.25
C SER A 35 2.27 23.41 6.74
N PRO A 36 2.89 24.56 6.39
CA PRO A 36 2.18 25.68 5.78
C PRO A 36 1.44 25.30 4.50
N GLN A 37 1.99 24.35 3.72
CA GLN A 37 1.37 23.85 2.49
C GLN A 37 0.10 23.06 2.79
N GLY A 38 0.14 22.16 3.78
CA GLY A 38 -1.01 21.38 4.23
C GLY A 38 -2.11 22.27 4.81
N GLN A 39 -1.76 23.25 5.64
CA GLN A 39 -2.70 24.23 6.21
C GLN A 39 -3.40 25.04 5.11
N LYS A 40 -2.64 25.53 4.12
CA LYS A 40 -3.20 26.22 2.97
C LYS A 40 -4.15 25.35 2.17
N ALA A 41 -3.73 24.11 1.86
CA ALA A 41 -4.56 23.16 1.12
C ALA A 41 -5.85 22.80 1.87
N ALA A 42 -5.81 22.68 3.19
CA ALA A 42 -6.98 22.45 4.03
C ALA A 42 -7.96 23.65 4.00
N ALA A 43 -7.42 24.86 4.08
CA ALA A 43 -8.21 26.08 3.99
C ALA A 43 -8.93 26.20 2.62
N GLU A 44 -8.25 25.87 1.52
CA GLU A 44 -8.84 25.84 0.18
C GLU A 44 -9.97 24.80 0.06
N LYS A 45 -9.91 23.73 0.84
CA LYS A 45 -10.95 22.68 0.91
C LYS A 45 -12.08 23.05 1.91
N GLY A 46 -11.92 24.11 2.69
CA GLY A 46 -12.90 24.52 3.70
C GLY A 46 -13.00 23.57 4.90
N VAL A 47 -11.93 22.82 5.20
CA VAL A 47 -11.87 21.85 6.31
C VAL A 47 -10.99 22.40 7.42
N PRO A 48 -11.41 22.32 8.71
CA PRO A 48 -10.55 22.68 9.84
C PRO A 48 -9.22 21.94 9.83
N CYS A 49 -8.13 22.68 10.04
CA CYS A 49 -6.78 22.11 10.10
C CYS A 49 -6.16 22.34 11.47
N TYR A 50 -5.53 21.30 11.99
CA TYR A 50 -4.84 21.29 13.29
C TYR A 50 -3.36 21.00 13.09
N GLU A 51 -2.52 21.54 13.95
CA GLU A 51 -1.08 21.31 13.89
C GLU A 51 -0.69 19.94 14.47
N THR A 52 -1.49 19.42 15.41
CA THR A 52 -1.22 18.17 16.10
C THR A 52 -2.41 17.22 16.08
N MET A 53 -2.10 15.90 16.12
CA MET A 53 -3.11 14.86 16.25
C MET A 53 -3.94 15.03 17.54
N THR A 54 -3.30 15.37 18.66
CA THR A 54 -3.95 15.61 19.95
C THR A 54 -5.04 16.68 19.83
N GLU A 55 -4.75 17.80 19.16
CA GLU A 55 -5.74 18.87 18.97
C GLU A 55 -6.89 18.40 18.08
N MET A 56 -6.59 17.74 16.97
CA MET A 56 -7.61 17.20 16.07
C MET A 56 -8.53 16.22 16.81
N LEU A 57 -7.97 15.28 17.57
CA LEU A 57 -8.74 14.29 18.32
C LEU A 57 -9.61 14.93 19.40
N ALA A 58 -9.10 15.95 20.09
CA ALA A 58 -9.82 16.63 21.18
C ALA A 58 -10.96 17.52 20.67
N GLN A 59 -10.73 18.24 19.56
CA GLN A 59 -11.65 19.27 19.07
C GLN A 59 -12.63 18.74 18.02
N ALA A 60 -12.14 18.05 17.00
CA ALA A 60 -12.97 17.53 15.90
C ALA A 60 -13.63 16.17 16.25
N LYS A 61 -12.99 15.37 17.10
CA LYS A 61 -13.50 14.05 17.55
C LYS A 61 -13.94 13.14 16.40
N PRO A 62 -13.09 12.91 15.38
CA PRO A 62 -13.49 12.10 14.24
C PRO A 62 -13.83 10.67 14.67
N ASP A 63 -14.67 9.98 13.90
CA ASP A 63 -15.01 8.57 14.14
C ASP A 63 -13.86 7.64 13.70
N VAL A 64 -13.10 8.04 12.69
CA VAL A 64 -11.98 7.30 12.10
C VAL A 64 -10.80 8.24 11.89
N VAL A 65 -9.58 7.76 12.09
CA VAL A 65 -8.36 8.50 11.71
C VAL A 65 -7.73 7.82 10.50
N ASP A 66 -7.40 8.62 9.48
CA ASP A 66 -6.68 8.18 8.29
C ASP A 66 -5.29 8.83 8.24
N VAL A 67 -4.23 8.02 8.26
CA VAL A 67 -2.83 8.47 8.36
C VAL A 67 -2.15 8.37 7.00
N CYS A 68 -1.92 9.53 6.38
CA CYS A 68 -1.27 9.73 5.08
C CYS A 68 0.01 10.56 5.19
N ALA A 69 0.62 10.57 6.35
CA ALA A 69 1.86 11.28 6.65
C ALA A 69 3.09 10.54 6.08
N PRO A 70 4.31 11.12 6.11
CA PRO A 70 5.53 10.38 5.82
C PRO A 70 5.73 9.16 6.73
N SER A 71 6.29 8.06 6.20
CA SER A 71 6.34 6.74 6.84
C SER A 71 6.93 6.75 8.26
N TYR A 72 7.97 7.54 8.50
CA TYR A 72 8.60 7.63 9.85
C TYR A 72 7.70 8.25 10.94
N LEU A 73 6.57 8.85 10.56
CA LEU A 73 5.58 9.41 11.48
C LEU A 73 4.42 8.43 11.76
N HIS A 74 4.27 7.38 10.97
CA HIS A 74 3.11 6.48 11.05
C HIS A 74 2.96 5.89 12.45
N TYR A 75 4.03 5.29 13.02
CA TYR A 75 3.97 4.67 14.34
C TYR A 75 3.41 5.62 15.40
N GLY A 76 3.97 6.83 15.50
CA GLY A 76 3.54 7.83 16.49
C GLY A 76 2.08 8.23 16.35
N LEU A 77 1.67 8.57 15.12
CA LEU A 77 0.31 9.01 14.80
C LEU A 77 -0.73 7.90 14.98
N VAL A 78 -0.43 6.69 14.52
CA VAL A 78 -1.31 5.53 14.69
C VAL A 78 -1.48 5.18 16.16
N MET A 79 -0.39 5.12 16.93
CA MET A 79 -0.47 4.84 18.37
C MET A 79 -1.27 5.88 19.14
N GLU A 80 -1.18 7.15 18.77
CA GLU A 80 -1.96 8.21 19.39
C GLU A 80 -3.47 8.08 19.06
N ALA A 81 -3.80 7.82 17.80
CA ALA A 81 -5.18 7.59 17.37
C ALA A 81 -5.79 6.34 18.05
N LEU A 82 -5.07 5.23 18.08
CA LEU A 82 -5.51 3.99 18.74
C LEU A 82 -5.73 4.18 20.25
N ARG A 83 -4.83 4.90 20.97
CA ARG A 83 -5.01 5.23 22.40
C ARG A 83 -6.27 6.04 22.66
N SER A 84 -6.73 6.81 21.68
CA SER A 84 -8.00 7.55 21.78
C SER A 84 -9.24 6.67 21.51
N GLY A 85 -9.06 5.37 21.24
CA GLY A 85 -10.13 4.43 20.92
C GLY A 85 -10.71 4.59 19.52
N ARG A 86 -9.95 5.17 18.58
CA ARG A 86 -10.40 5.36 17.19
C ARG A 86 -9.85 4.25 16.30
N PRO A 87 -10.68 3.68 15.41
CA PRO A 87 -10.17 2.86 14.32
C PRO A 87 -9.27 3.71 13.42
N VAL A 88 -8.26 3.06 12.84
CA VAL A 88 -7.24 3.73 12.04
C VAL A 88 -7.13 3.07 10.67
N ILE A 89 -7.10 3.89 9.64
CA ILE A 89 -6.60 3.59 8.30
C ILE A 89 -5.20 4.19 8.24
N CYS A 90 -4.21 3.47 7.76
CA CYS A 90 -2.85 4.00 7.62
C CYS A 90 -2.27 3.58 6.27
N GLU A 91 -1.65 4.52 5.57
CA GLU A 91 -0.89 4.23 4.37
C GLU A 91 0.29 3.29 4.63
N LYS A 92 0.71 2.61 3.57
CA LYS A 92 1.90 1.76 3.59
C LYS A 92 3.19 2.61 3.59
N PRO A 93 4.29 2.07 4.15
CA PRO A 93 4.35 0.94 5.07
C PRO A 93 3.73 1.31 6.42
N LEU A 94 3.08 0.38 7.11
CA LEU A 94 2.47 0.66 8.41
C LEU A 94 3.50 1.19 9.43
N ALA A 95 4.69 0.58 9.44
CA ALA A 95 5.90 1.08 10.11
C ALA A 95 7.13 0.49 9.42
N LEU A 96 8.32 0.94 9.81
CA LEU A 96 9.59 0.41 9.30
C LEU A 96 10.09 -0.80 10.11
N LYS A 97 9.55 -1.03 11.32
CA LYS A 97 9.92 -2.11 12.22
C LYS A 97 8.75 -3.03 12.52
N SER A 98 8.97 -4.32 12.40
CA SER A 98 7.94 -5.33 12.68
C SER A 98 7.53 -5.34 14.16
N THR A 99 8.42 -4.95 15.07
CA THR A 99 8.11 -4.74 16.49
C THR A 99 7.08 -3.64 16.69
N GLU A 100 7.22 -2.50 15.98
CA GLU A 100 6.25 -1.40 16.00
C GLU A 100 4.90 -1.84 15.43
N VAL A 101 4.90 -2.59 14.33
CA VAL A 101 3.67 -3.16 13.73
C VAL A 101 2.93 -4.07 14.71
N ARG A 102 3.67 -4.93 15.44
CA ARG A 102 3.07 -5.79 16.48
C ARG A 102 2.46 -4.98 17.61
N GLU A 103 3.13 -3.93 18.08
CA GLU A 103 2.64 -3.05 19.14
C GLU A 103 1.36 -2.32 18.71
N MET A 104 1.30 -1.81 17.47
CA MET A 104 0.11 -1.17 16.92
C MET A 104 -1.08 -2.12 16.87
N TYR A 105 -0.90 -3.33 16.35
CA TYR A 105 -1.99 -4.33 16.31
C TYR A 105 -2.42 -4.77 17.70
N ALA A 106 -1.46 -4.97 18.63
CA ALA A 106 -1.79 -5.32 20.03
C ALA A 106 -2.63 -4.22 20.70
N LEU A 107 -2.31 -2.96 20.45
CA LEU A 107 -3.10 -1.84 20.97
C LEU A 107 -4.48 -1.75 20.31
N ALA A 108 -4.58 -1.94 18.98
CA ALA A 108 -5.86 -1.96 18.27
C ALA A 108 -6.78 -3.05 18.81
N GLU A 109 -6.26 -4.26 19.06
CA GLU A 109 -6.98 -5.36 19.68
C GLU A 109 -7.43 -5.03 21.11
N GLN A 110 -6.54 -4.46 21.92
CA GLN A 110 -6.85 -4.03 23.30
C GLN A 110 -7.98 -2.98 23.31
N GLN A 111 -7.98 -2.05 22.37
CA GLN A 111 -9.01 -1.01 22.24
C GLN A 111 -10.30 -1.55 21.56
N GLY A 112 -10.26 -2.73 20.95
CA GLY A 112 -11.37 -3.32 20.23
C GLY A 112 -11.74 -2.57 18.94
N VAL A 113 -10.76 -1.93 18.29
CA VAL A 113 -10.92 -1.16 17.06
C VAL A 113 -10.09 -1.77 15.92
N GLN A 114 -10.43 -1.40 14.67
CA GLN A 114 -9.69 -1.84 13.48
C GLN A 114 -8.44 -0.98 13.26
N LEU A 115 -7.35 -1.62 12.83
CA LEU A 115 -6.20 -1.02 12.19
C LEU A 115 -6.08 -1.60 10.77
N LEU A 116 -6.26 -0.76 9.77
CA LEU A 116 -6.34 -1.11 8.36
C LEU A 116 -5.20 -0.44 7.60
N VAL A 117 -4.53 -1.18 6.73
CA VAL A 117 -3.33 -0.68 6.02
C VAL A 117 -3.60 -0.54 4.53
N GLY A 118 -3.25 0.61 3.96
CA GLY A 118 -3.46 0.99 2.57
C GLY A 118 -2.54 0.24 1.60
N HIS A 119 -2.78 -1.05 1.44
CA HIS A 119 -2.14 -1.87 0.40
C HIS A 119 -3.00 -1.89 -0.86
N VAL A 120 -3.00 -0.77 -1.56
CA VAL A 120 -3.92 -0.47 -2.67
C VAL A 120 -3.92 -1.49 -3.81
N LEU A 121 -2.82 -2.23 -4.03
CA LEU A 121 -2.78 -3.26 -5.07
C LEU A 121 -3.79 -4.39 -4.86
N GLN A 122 -4.25 -4.63 -3.65
CA GLN A 122 -5.30 -5.62 -3.35
C GLN A 122 -6.64 -5.25 -4.01
N PHE A 123 -6.83 -3.98 -4.35
CA PHE A 123 -8.05 -3.44 -4.92
C PHE A 123 -7.98 -3.24 -6.44
N PHE A 124 -6.81 -3.39 -7.06
CA PHE A 124 -6.68 -3.34 -8.52
C PHE A 124 -7.41 -4.50 -9.18
N PRO A 125 -8.18 -4.26 -10.27
CA PRO A 125 -8.90 -5.32 -10.97
C PRO A 125 -8.03 -6.50 -11.39
N PRO A 126 -6.81 -6.33 -11.95
CA PRO A 126 -5.93 -7.45 -12.25
C PRO A 126 -5.55 -8.29 -11.04
N SER A 127 -5.33 -7.67 -9.88
CA SER A 127 -4.98 -8.38 -8.65
C SER A 127 -6.16 -9.19 -8.11
N LYS A 128 -7.36 -8.62 -8.13
CA LYS A 128 -8.60 -9.31 -7.73
C LYS A 128 -8.84 -10.56 -8.59
N ILE A 129 -8.71 -10.42 -9.92
CA ILE A 129 -8.84 -11.54 -10.86
C ILE A 129 -7.77 -12.62 -10.59
N LEU A 130 -6.52 -12.21 -10.33
CA LEU A 130 -5.46 -13.14 -9.98
C LEU A 130 -5.77 -13.91 -8.69
N HIS A 131 -6.30 -13.23 -7.65
CA HIS A 131 -6.75 -13.88 -6.42
C HIS A 131 -7.84 -14.93 -6.67
N GLU A 132 -8.84 -14.61 -7.49
CA GLU A 132 -9.90 -15.57 -7.86
C GLU A 132 -9.33 -16.78 -8.60
N ILE A 133 -8.44 -16.55 -9.59
CA ILE A 133 -7.81 -17.62 -10.38
C ILE A 133 -6.98 -18.56 -9.48
N VAL A 134 -6.20 -18.01 -8.55
CA VAL A 134 -5.37 -18.78 -7.60
C VAL A 134 -6.26 -19.55 -6.63
N LYS A 135 -7.26 -18.91 -6.05
CA LYS A 135 -8.22 -19.50 -5.10
C LYS A 135 -9.00 -20.66 -5.72
N ASP A 136 -9.54 -20.45 -6.92
CA ASP A 136 -10.38 -21.43 -7.62
C ASP A 136 -9.57 -22.46 -8.40
N ARG A 137 -8.24 -22.31 -8.45
CA ARG A 137 -7.32 -23.17 -9.22
C ARG A 137 -7.73 -23.29 -10.70
N ARG A 138 -8.23 -22.21 -11.28
CA ARG A 138 -8.79 -22.19 -12.64
C ARG A 138 -7.84 -22.79 -13.68
N TYR A 139 -6.55 -22.47 -13.58
CA TYR A 139 -5.49 -22.98 -14.47
C TYR A 139 -4.55 -23.96 -13.77
N GLY A 140 -4.97 -24.57 -12.64
CA GLY A 140 -4.13 -25.43 -11.82
C GLY A 140 -3.29 -24.64 -10.82
N LYS A 141 -2.17 -25.23 -10.35
CA LYS A 141 -1.29 -24.62 -9.38
C LYS A 141 -0.36 -23.59 -10.05
N PRO A 142 -0.02 -22.49 -9.38
CA PRO A 142 1.07 -21.62 -9.83
C PRO A 142 2.42 -22.36 -9.68
N LEU A 143 3.31 -22.18 -10.65
CA LEU A 143 4.61 -22.84 -10.76
C LEU A 143 5.76 -21.83 -10.76
N ASP A 144 5.56 -20.67 -11.38
CA ASP A 144 6.51 -19.57 -11.49
C ASP A 144 5.77 -18.25 -11.56
N ALA A 145 6.35 -17.19 -10.98
CA ALA A 145 5.85 -15.84 -11.13
C ALA A 145 6.99 -14.82 -11.23
N VAL A 146 6.75 -13.74 -11.96
CA VAL A 146 7.65 -12.59 -12.02
C VAL A 146 6.85 -11.32 -11.83
N PHE A 147 7.31 -10.48 -10.91
CA PHE A 147 6.80 -9.14 -10.69
C PHE A 147 7.89 -8.12 -10.99
N LEU A 148 7.56 -7.09 -11.74
CA LEU A 148 8.48 -6.03 -12.16
C LEU A 148 7.89 -4.67 -11.82
N ARG A 149 8.66 -3.86 -11.08
CA ARG A 149 8.25 -2.50 -10.70
C ARG A 149 9.42 -1.55 -10.79
N LEU A 150 9.44 -0.73 -11.85
CA LEU A 150 10.54 0.16 -12.17
C LEU A 150 10.07 1.62 -12.17
N SER A 151 10.88 2.49 -11.60
CA SER A 151 10.61 3.92 -11.53
C SER A 151 11.90 4.73 -11.69
N ALA A 152 11.75 5.97 -12.09
CA ALA A 152 12.78 6.96 -11.86
C ALA A 152 12.96 7.20 -10.34
N CYS A 153 14.17 7.56 -9.92
CA CYS A 153 14.45 7.92 -8.52
C CYS A 153 13.48 9.03 -8.04
N PRO A 154 12.82 8.87 -6.85
CA PRO A 154 11.76 9.76 -6.40
C PRO A 154 12.31 11.09 -5.82
N ARG A 155 12.88 11.94 -6.67
CA ARG A 155 13.43 13.25 -6.30
C ARG A 155 12.38 14.29 -5.95
N TRP A 156 11.11 13.98 -6.14
CA TRP A 156 9.97 14.85 -5.87
C TRP A 156 9.56 14.93 -4.40
N ALA A 157 10.05 14.01 -3.57
CA ALA A 157 9.68 13.96 -2.15
C ALA A 157 10.15 15.23 -1.41
N VAL A 158 9.22 15.94 -0.79
CA VAL A 158 9.51 17.17 -0.04
C VAL A 158 10.51 16.88 1.08
N GLY A 159 11.62 17.65 1.11
CA GLY A 159 12.69 17.43 2.09
C GLY A 159 13.50 16.14 1.88
N GLY A 160 13.32 15.42 0.77
CA GLY A 160 14.12 14.24 0.40
C GLY A 160 13.97 13.04 1.33
N TRP A 161 12.94 12.99 2.16
CA TRP A 161 12.78 11.94 3.20
C TRP A 161 12.70 10.51 2.63
N LEU A 162 12.22 10.34 1.38
CA LEU A 162 12.19 9.02 0.73
C LEU A 162 13.59 8.44 0.47
N LEU A 163 14.61 9.28 0.35
CA LEU A 163 16.00 8.88 0.14
C LEU A 163 16.80 8.78 1.45
N ASP A 164 16.14 8.88 2.58
CA ASP A 164 16.69 8.71 3.93
C ASP A 164 16.25 7.34 4.46
N LYS A 165 17.22 6.44 4.68
CA LYS A 165 16.96 5.06 5.11
C LYS A 165 16.14 5.00 6.38
N ASP A 166 16.47 5.82 7.36
CA ASP A 166 15.83 5.80 8.69
C ASP A 166 14.40 6.35 8.66
N LYS A 167 14.02 7.05 7.57
CA LYS A 167 12.70 7.64 7.42
C LYS A 167 11.77 6.85 6.51
N SER A 168 12.31 6.21 5.51
CA SER A 168 11.50 5.57 4.46
C SER A 168 11.71 4.06 4.36
N GLY A 169 12.84 3.52 4.82
CA GLY A 169 13.30 2.17 4.49
C GLY A 169 13.71 2.01 3.02
N LEU A 170 13.79 3.13 2.27
CA LEU A 170 14.19 3.19 0.87
C LEU A 170 13.30 2.39 -0.08
N LEU A 171 13.85 2.01 -1.23
CA LEU A 171 13.17 1.30 -2.30
C LEU A 171 12.38 0.06 -1.85
N PRO A 172 12.91 -0.82 -0.97
CA PRO A 172 12.16 -1.99 -0.52
C PRO A 172 10.83 -1.63 0.15
N PHE A 173 10.81 -0.64 1.03
CA PHE A 173 9.62 -0.20 1.77
C PHE A 173 8.69 0.73 0.97
N ASP A 174 9.19 1.40 -0.05
CA ASP A 174 8.33 2.26 -0.87
C ASP A 174 7.77 1.54 -2.10
N LEU A 175 8.63 0.84 -2.87
CA LEU A 175 8.27 0.32 -4.18
C LEU A 175 8.04 -1.19 -4.17
N HIS A 176 9.01 -1.98 -3.64
CA HIS A 176 8.92 -3.44 -3.63
C HIS A 176 7.81 -3.96 -2.71
N ILE A 177 7.48 -3.24 -1.65
CA ILE A 177 6.41 -3.58 -0.70
C ILE A 177 5.09 -3.94 -1.40
N HIS A 178 4.76 -3.29 -2.51
CA HIS A 178 3.51 -3.52 -3.24
C HIS A 178 3.44 -4.94 -3.82
N ASP A 179 4.52 -5.39 -4.46
CA ASP A 179 4.57 -6.71 -5.09
C ASP A 179 4.74 -7.81 -4.04
N LEU A 180 5.52 -7.54 -2.98
CA LEU A 180 5.67 -8.47 -1.86
C LEU A 180 4.35 -8.65 -1.10
N ASP A 181 3.58 -7.58 -0.88
CA ASP A 181 2.26 -7.66 -0.27
C ASP A 181 1.29 -8.51 -1.10
N LEU A 182 1.24 -8.28 -2.42
CA LEU A 182 0.40 -9.06 -3.32
C LEU A 182 0.84 -10.53 -3.34
N MET A 183 2.14 -10.80 -3.37
CA MET A 183 2.69 -12.14 -3.35
C MET A 183 2.34 -12.90 -2.06
N ILE A 184 2.49 -12.24 -0.89
CA ILE A 184 2.14 -12.86 0.41
C ILE A 184 0.64 -13.17 0.48
N SER A 185 -0.21 -12.28 0.00
CA SER A 185 -1.66 -12.49 0.00
C SER A 185 -2.11 -13.63 -0.92
N LEU A 186 -1.38 -13.86 -2.02
CA LEU A 186 -1.67 -14.92 -3.00
C LEU A 186 -1.10 -16.29 -2.60
N PHE A 187 0.11 -16.31 -2.08
CA PHE A 187 0.91 -17.53 -1.93
C PHE A 187 1.34 -17.81 -0.49
N GLY A 188 1.09 -16.88 0.43
CA GLY A 188 1.57 -16.93 1.81
C GLY A 188 3.01 -16.45 1.97
N LYS A 189 3.56 -16.60 3.18
CA LYS A 189 4.97 -16.28 3.48
C LYS A 189 5.90 -17.26 2.73
N PRO A 190 6.95 -16.78 2.02
CA PRO A 190 7.92 -17.66 1.37
C PRO A 190 8.78 -18.43 2.40
N ASP A 191 9.25 -19.62 2.02
CA ASP A 191 10.14 -20.43 2.87
C ASP A 191 11.54 -19.82 3.00
N SER A 192 12.03 -19.19 1.92
CA SER A 192 13.34 -18.52 1.87
C SER A 192 13.40 -17.56 0.68
N TYR A 193 14.43 -16.73 0.63
CA TYR A 193 14.70 -15.85 -0.50
C TYR A 193 16.19 -15.55 -0.64
N GLU A 194 16.58 -15.21 -1.85
CA GLU A 194 17.93 -14.77 -2.23
C GLU A 194 17.85 -13.36 -2.81
N ILE A 195 18.75 -12.48 -2.39
CA ILE A 195 18.76 -11.06 -2.75
C ILE A 195 19.97 -10.76 -3.61
N ALA A 196 19.75 -10.08 -4.72
CA ALA A 196 20.78 -9.40 -5.48
C ALA A 196 20.37 -7.92 -5.59
N SER A 197 21.21 -7.05 -5.06
CA SER A 197 20.97 -5.60 -5.06
C SER A 197 22.25 -4.85 -5.43
N GLY A 198 22.11 -3.58 -5.79
CA GLY A 198 23.24 -2.71 -6.10
C GLY A 198 22.81 -1.39 -6.71
N GLY A 199 23.79 -0.63 -7.18
CA GLY A 199 23.57 0.70 -7.75
C GLY A 199 24.90 1.32 -8.15
N ARG A 200 24.91 2.65 -8.35
CA ARG A 200 26.12 3.42 -8.64
C ARG A 200 26.99 3.53 -7.39
N GLU A 201 28.31 3.62 -7.54
CA GLU A 201 29.27 3.75 -6.41
C GLU A 201 28.97 4.98 -5.53
N GLU A 202 28.52 6.08 -6.13
CA GLU A 202 28.19 7.30 -5.41
C GLU A 202 26.77 7.31 -4.78
N ALA A 203 25.95 6.29 -5.01
CA ALA A 203 24.64 6.17 -4.38
C ALA A 203 24.78 5.74 -2.92
N ALA A 204 24.05 6.41 -2.03
CA ALA A 204 24.03 6.06 -0.61
C ALA A 204 23.14 4.84 -0.30
N TYR A 205 22.52 4.24 -1.31
CA TYR A 205 21.57 3.14 -1.22
C TYR A 205 21.59 2.31 -2.49
N ASP A 206 21.10 1.06 -2.40
CA ASP A 206 20.92 0.21 -3.57
C ASP A 206 19.76 0.73 -4.44
N GLU A 207 20.06 0.95 -5.73
CA GLU A 207 19.12 1.52 -6.70
C GLU A 207 18.24 0.46 -7.36
N TYR A 208 18.58 -0.82 -7.22
CA TYR A 208 17.75 -1.93 -7.66
C TYR A 208 17.86 -3.13 -6.71
N TYR A 209 16.78 -3.91 -6.67
CA TYR A 209 16.69 -5.19 -6.00
C TYR A 209 16.10 -6.22 -6.95
N ARG A 210 16.72 -7.40 -7.01
CA ARG A 210 16.18 -8.62 -7.61
C ARG A 210 16.13 -9.66 -6.54
N ILE A 211 14.95 -10.12 -6.19
CA ILE A 211 14.74 -11.03 -5.08
C ILE A 211 14.04 -12.27 -5.60
N GLN A 212 14.67 -13.43 -5.33
CA GLN A 212 14.14 -14.73 -5.70
C GLN A 212 13.52 -15.38 -4.47
N TYR A 213 12.20 -15.38 -4.37
CA TYR A 213 11.46 -16.03 -3.31
C TYR A 213 11.17 -17.49 -3.63
N ARG A 214 11.30 -18.38 -2.62
CA ARG A 214 11.13 -19.81 -2.72
C ARG A 214 9.94 -20.30 -1.93
N TYR A 215 9.12 -21.13 -2.55
CA TYR A 215 8.04 -21.90 -1.96
C TYR A 215 8.22 -23.38 -2.34
N PRO A 216 7.52 -24.36 -1.76
CA PRO A 216 7.76 -25.78 -2.01
C PRO A 216 7.67 -26.20 -3.49
N ARG A 217 6.87 -25.49 -4.30
CA ARG A 217 6.67 -25.77 -5.73
C ARG A 217 6.49 -24.54 -6.60
N LEU A 218 6.75 -23.37 -6.07
CA LEU A 218 6.62 -22.10 -6.78
C LEU A 218 7.89 -21.28 -6.55
N ASN A 219 8.40 -20.70 -7.61
CA ASN A 219 9.43 -19.66 -7.53
C ASN A 219 8.85 -18.33 -7.93
N VAL A 220 9.15 -17.27 -7.18
CA VAL A 220 8.71 -15.92 -7.50
C VAL A 220 9.93 -15.02 -7.59
N CYS A 221 10.11 -14.38 -8.74
CA CYS A 221 11.14 -13.36 -8.93
C CYS A 221 10.49 -11.97 -8.85
N CYS A 222 10.98 -11.11 -7.97
CA CYS A 222 10.58 -9.71 -7.93
C CYS A 222 11.77 -8.83 -8.30
N GLU A 223 11.56 -7.90 -9.21
CA GLU A 223 12.52 -6.83 -9.53
C GLU A 223 11.90 -5.48 -9.24
N ALA A 224 12.58 -4.68 -8.42
CA ALA A 224 12.21 -3.30 -8.14
C ALA A 224 13.43 -2.38 -8.33
N ALA A 225 13.22 -1.21 -8.91
CA ALA A 225 14.31 -0.27 -9.13
C ALA A 225 13.88 1.20 -9.07
N TRP A 226 14.76 2.04 -8.53
CA TRP A 226 14.77 3.48 -8.62
C TRP A 226 15.97 3.91 -9.47
N TYR A 227 15.79 3.92 -10.77
CA TYR A 227 16.90 4.27 -11.67
C TYR A 227 17.24 5.77 -11.63
N ASN A 228 18.50 6.07 -11.73
CA ASN A 228 18.98 7.45 -11.97
C ASN A 228 18.79 7.84 -13.46
N ALA A 229 17.58 7.67 -13.95
CA ALA A 229 17.17 7.94 -15.32
C ALA A 229 15.69 8.32 -15.32
N ASP A 230 15.29 9.18 -16.24
CA ASP A 230 13.89 9.54 -16.45
C ASP A 230 13.21 8.46 -17.31
N ILE A 231 12.77 7.41 -16.64
CA ILE A 231 12.02 6.31 -17.25
C ILE A 231 10.53 6.37 -16.89
N PRO A 232 9.65 5.90 -17.75
CA PRO A 232 8.25 5.71 -17.38
C PRO A 232 8.10 4.73 -16.23
N PHE A 233 7.17 5.00 -15.33
CA PHE A 233 6.78 4.03 -14.31
C PHE A 233 6.29 2.76 -14.98
N THR A 234 6.84 1.61 -14.59
CA THR A 234 6.49 0.30 -15.14
C THR A 234 6.11 -0.63 -14.00
N ALA A 235 4.91 -1.20 -14.07
CA ALA A 235 4.45 -2.24 -13.16
C ALA A 235 3.80 -3.35 -13.98
N THR A 236 4.47 -4.49 -14.06
CA THR A 236 4.01 -5.66 -14.83
C THR A 236 4.21 -6.93 -14.03
N TRP A 237 3.44 -7.94 -14.33
CA TRP A 237 3.67 -9.26 -13.77
C TRP A 237 3.18 -10.37 -14.70
N ARG A 238 3.75 -11.57 -14.53
CA ARG A 238 3.26 -12.79 -15.12
C ARG A 238 3.25 -13.92 -14.08
N VAL A 239 2.26 -14.79 -14.18
CA VAL A 239 2.17 -16.02 -13.37
C VAL A 239 1.98 -17.20 -14.30
N TYR A 240 2.88 -18.18 -14.23
CA TYR A 240 2.77 -19.44 -14.92
C TYR A 240 2.09 -20.47 -14.04
N PHE A 241 1.00 -21.00 -14.52
CA PHE A 241 0.21 -22.09 -13.93
C PHE A 241 0.42 -23.39 -14.69
N GLU A 242 -0.03 -24.50 -14.15
CA GLU A 242 0.05 -25.83 -14.80
C GLU A 242 -0.57 -25.85 -16.22
N LYS A 243 -1.55 -24.99 -16.51
CA LYS A 243 -2.33 -24.99 -17.77
C LYS A 243 -2.32 -23.67 -18.53
N ALA A 244 -1.79 -22.60 -17.97
CA ALA A 244 -1.80 -21.28 -18.60
C ALA A 244 -0.68 -20.38 -18.08
N VAL A 245 -0.37 -19.35 -18.87
CA VAL A 245 0.39 -18.18 -18.39
C VAL A 245 -0.55 -16.98 -18.37
N LEU A 246 -0.66 -16.35 -17.21
CA LEU A 246 -1.39 -15.10 -17.03
C LEU A 246 -0.40 -13.95 -17.05
N ILE A 247 -0.63 -12.95 -17.89
CA ILE A 247 0.24 -11.78 -18.08
C ILE A 247 -0.56 -10.51 -17.85
N CYS A 248 -0.07 -9.65 -16.93
CA CYS A 248 -0.55 -8.29 -16.73
C CYS A 248 0.50 -7.31 -17.25
N GLU A 249 0.16 -6.55 -18.27
CA GLU A 249 1.04 -5.58 -18.91
C GLU A 249 0.25 -4.35 -19.34
N GLY A 250 0.57 -3.20 -18.77
CA GLY A 250 -0.20 -1.98 -18.98
C GLY A 250 -1.66 -2.15 -18.56
N GLU A 251 -2.57 -1.78 -19.45
CA GLU A 251 -4.03 -1.89 -19.25
C GLU A 251 -4.60 -3.22 -19.76
N LYS A 252 -3.82 -4.30 -19.74
CA LYS A 252 -4.24 -5.60 -20.25
C LYS A 252 -3.91 -6.72 -19.28
N LEU A 253 -4.87 -7.62 -19.11
CA LEU A 253 -4.71 -8.88 -18.42
C LEU A 253 -5.14 -10.01 -19.35
N THR A 254 -4.20 -10.90 -19.71
CA THR A 254 -4.43 -11.94 -20.69
C THR A 254 -3.92 -13.30 -20.18
N ALA A 255 -4.75 -14.34 -20.31
CA ALA A 255 -4.33 -15.71 -20.11
C ALA A 255 -4.08 -16.41 -21.45
N TYR A 256 -2.95 -17.10 -21.53
CA TYR A 256 -2.55 -17.92 -22.69
C TYR A 256 -2.53 -19.39 -22.28
N SER A 257 -3.28 -20.23 -22.98
CA SER A 257 -3.31 -21.69 -22.80
C SER A 257 -3.20 -22.40 -24.16
N PHE A 258 -2.93 -23.71 -24.14
CA PHE A 258 -2.97 -24.51 -25.37
C PHE A 258 -4.39 -24.91 -25.77
N ASP A 259 -5.36 -24.84 -24.83
CA ASP A 259 -6.70 -25.37 -25.03
C ASP A 259 -7.67 -24.39 -25.74
N GLY A 260 -7.17 -23.21 -26.15
CA GLY A 260 -8.01 -22.21 -26.81
C GLY A 260 -7.27 -20.93 -27.17
N PRO A 261 -7.98 -19.95 -27.73
CA PRO A 261 -7.41 -18.62 -28.00
C PRO A 261 -7.08 -17.90 -26.69
N PRO A 262 -6.19 -16.88 -26.74
CA PRO A 262 -5.92 -16.05 -25.55
C PRO A 262 -7.21 -15.45 -24.99
N GLU A 263 -7.37 -15.56 -23.67
CA GLU A 263 -8.49 -14.97 -22.95
C GLU A 263 -8.08 -13.60 -22.39
N GLN A 264 -8.77 -12.54 -22.80
CA GLN A 264 -8.62 -11.21 -22.21
C GLN A 264 -9.64 -11.03 -21.10
N PHE A 265 -9.18 -10.51 -19.94
CA PHE A 265 -10.04 -10.17 -18.82
C PHE A 265 -10.45 -8.70 -18.91
N ASP A 266 -11.69 -8.43 -18.55
CA ASP A 266 -12.16 -7.06 -18.35
C ASP A 266 -11.60 -6.52 -17.02
N ILE A 267 -10.75 -5.52 -17.13
CA ILE A 267 -10.12 -4.82 -15.99
C ILE A 267 -10.54 -3.35 -15.94
N GLU A 268 -11.61 -2.97 -16.63
CA GLU A 268 -12.10 -1.61 -16.65
C GLU A 268 -12.65 -1.20 -15.26
N GLU A 269 -12.18 -0.07 -14.76
CA GLU A 269 -12.66 0.52 -13.51
C GLU A 269 -13.94 1.32 -13.78
N LYS A 270 -14.99 1.03 -13.01
CA LYS A 270 -16.29 1.71 -13.11
C LYS A 270 -16.25 3.17 -12.66
N ILE A 271 -15.31 3.50 -11.78
CA ILE A 271 -15.10 4.84 -11.23
C ILE A 271 -13.65 5.23 -11.51
N LYS A 272 -13.45 6.45 -12.03
CA LYS A 272 -12.12 7.01 -12.28
C LYS A 272 -12.04 8.40 -11.64
N ILE A 273 -11.32 8.51 -10.55
CA ILE A 273 -11.09 9.74 -9.78
C ILE A 273 -9.67 10.23 -10.07
N PRO A 274 -9.47 11.50 -10.46
CA PRO A 274 -8.14 12.06 -10.64
C PRO A 274 -7.32 11.95 -9.35
N THR A 275 -6.09 11.44 -9.46
CA THR A 275 -5.21 11.25 -8.31
C THR A 275 -4.37 12.50 -7.99
N GLY A 276 -4.00 13.26 -9.02
CA GLY A 276 -3.09 14.41 -8.85
C GLY A 276 -1.63 14.03 -8.54
N ILE A 277 -1.31 12.73 -8.58
CA ILE A 277 0.04 12.18 -8.46
C ILE A 277 0.42 11.48 -9.78
N ASN A 278 1.54 10.76 -9.80
CA ASN A 278 2.05 10.05 -11.00
C ASN A 278 1.24 8.79 -11.39
N LEU A 279 0.00 8.68 -10.93
CA LEU A 279 -0.94 7.63 -11.33
C LEU A 279 -2.06 8.25 -12.18
N PRO A 280 -2.54 7.54 -13.22
CA PRO A 280 -3.71 7.98 -13.97
C PRO A 280 -4.96 8.01 -13.09
N PRO A 281 -6.06 8.66 -13.52
CA PRO A 281 -7.33 8.59 -12.82
C PRO A 281 -7.76 7.12 -12.62
N THR A 282 -8.10 6.77 -11.37
CA THR A 282 -8.41 5.39 -10.97
C THR A 282 -9.45 5.37 -9.85
N GLY A 283 -10.19 4.28 -9.72
CA GLY A 283 -11.14 4.02 -8.65
C GLY A 283 -10.60 3.16 -7.51
N VAL A 284 -9.35 2.72 -7.58
CA VAL A 284 -8.81 1.74 -6.62
C VAL A 284 -8.78 2.27 -5.19
N PHE A 285 -8.44 3.54 -4.99
CA PHE A 285 -8.48 4.17 -3.65
C PHE A 285 -9.92 4.33 -3.14
N TYR A 286 -10.88 4.61 -4.03
CA TYR A 286 -12.27 4.63 -3.67
C TYR A 286 -12.75 3.26 -3.18
N GLU A 287 -12.39 2.20 -3.86
CA GLU A 287 -12.74 0.83 -3.47
C GLU A 287 -12.07 0.44 -2.15
N GLU A 288 -10.79 0.74 -1.98
CA GLU A 288 -10.04 0.48 -0.75
C GLU A 288 -10.66 1.19 0.45
N LEU A 289 -10.83 2.52 0.37
CA LEU A 289 -11.38 3.32 1.45
C LEU A 289 -12.83 2.94 1.76
N SER A 290 -13.64 2.63 0.73
CA SER A 290 -15.00 2.13 0.91
C SER A 290 -15.02 0.81 1.67
N PHE A 291 -14.18 -0.14 1.28
CA PHE A 291 -14.03 -1.41 1.96
C PHE A 291 -13.59 -1.25 3.42
N PHE A 292 -12.64 -0.37 3.71
CA PHE A 292 -12.18 -0.11 5.06
C PHE A 292 -13.26 0.52 5.93
N LEU A 293 -13.99 1.50 5.40
CA LEU A 293 -15.10 2.12 6.12
C LEU A 293 -16.25 1.12 6.39
N ASP A 294 -16.51 0.21 5.47
CA ASP A 294 -17.54 -0.82 5.66
C ASP A 294 -17.12 -1.83 6.73
N ARG A 295 -15.85 -2.23 6.80
CA ARG A 295 -15.32 -3.05 7.91
C ARG A 295 -15.45 -2.34 9.26
N ILE A 296 -15.15 -1.05 9.32
CA ILE A 296 -15.31 -0.24 10.54
C ILE A 296 -16.79 -0.17 10.94
N ARG A 297 -17.71 0.06 9.99
CA ARG A 297 -19.16 0.09 10.24
C ARG A 297 -19.73 -1.24 10.71
N SER A 298 -19.22 -2.35 10.18
CA SER A 298 -19.67 -3.70 10.56
C SER A 298 -19.31 -4.05 12.00
N GLY A 299 -18.35 -3.35 12.59
CA GLY A 299 -17.86 -3.61 13.95
C GLY A 299 -17.06 -4.91 14.04
N GLU A 300 -16.53 -5.42 12.91
CA GLU A 300 -15.63 -6.57 12.92
C GLU A 300 -14.43 -6.28 13.83
N LYS A 301 -14.06 -7.28 14.65
CA LYS A 301 -12.96 -7.14 15.62
C LYS A 301 -11.69 -7.84 15.18
N GLU A 302 -11.78 -8.81 14.29
CA GLU A 302 -10.62 -9.48 13.72
C GLU A 302 -9.84 -8.51 12.85
N GLN A 303 -8.54 -8.38 13.13
CA GLN A 303 -7.66 -7.47 12.38
C GLN A 303 -7.43 -8.00 10.97
N TYR A 304 -7.80 -7.18 9.99
CA TYR A 304 -7.69 -7.54 8.58
C TYR A 304 -6.22 -7.71 8.17
N ARG A 305 -5.88 -8.90 7.67
CA ARG A 305 -4.54 -9.28 7.15
C ARG A 305 -3.36 -9.05 8.11
N ARG A 306 -3.61 -8.99 9.41
CA ARG A 306 -2.60 -8.69 10.44
C ARG A 306 -1.31 -9.50 10.27
N ASP A 307 -1.41 -10.83 10.20
CA ASP A 307 -0.24 -11.72 10.19
C ASP A 307 0.53 -11.63 8.87
N GLU A 308 -0.15 -11.34 7.76
CA GLU A 308 0.46 -11.06 6.46
C GLU A 308 1.26 -9.77 6.52
N ILE A 309 0.71 -8.69 7.08
CA ILE A 309 1.38 -7.39 7.22
C ILE A 309 2.58 -7.48 8.16
N ILE A 310 2.49 -8.22 9.25
CA ILE A 310 3.64 -8.48 10.13
C ILE A 310 4.74 -9.22 9.35
N SER A 311 4.39 -10.28 8.63
CA SER A 311 5.34 -11.06 7.82
C SER A 311 5.96 -10.23 6.69
N LEU A 312 5.19 -9.35 6.09
CA LEU A 312 5.64 -8.40 5.07
C LEU A 312 6.76 -7.50 5.61
N ILE A 313 6.54 -6.86 6.75
CA ILE A 313 7.53 -5.96 7.35
C ILE A 313 8.74 -6.73 7.85
N GLU A 314 8.60 -7.94 8.44
CA GLU A 314 9.73 -8.79 8.81
C GLU A 314 10.66 -9.09 7.62
N ILE A 315 10.08 -9.42 6.46
CA ILE A 315 10.86 -9.69 5.25
C ILE A 315 11.56 -8.42 4.76
N LEU A 316 10.88 -7.26 4.77
CA LEU A 316 11.48 -5.99 4.35
C LEU A 316 12.61 -5.53 5.28
N GLU A 317 12.46 -5.72 6.60
CA GLU A 317 13.54 -5.46 7.58
C GLU A 317 14.78 -6.32 7.26
N ASP A 318 14.59 -7.61 6.99
CA ASP A 318 15.71 -8.51 6.67
C ASP A 318 16.37 -8.13 5.33
N ILE A 319 15.59 -7.81 4.29
CA ILE A 319 16.10 -7.35 2.98
C ILE A 319 16.97 -6.10 3.11
N THR A 320 16.63 -5.19 4.02
CA THR A 320 17.37 -3.93 4.21
C THR A 320 18.51 -4.03 5.24
N GLY A 321 18.71 -5.20 5.84
CA GLY A 321 19.71 -5.43 6.89
C GLY A 321 19.34 -4.75 8.21
N GLY A 322 18.05 -4.56 8.46
CA GLY A 322 17.48 -3.77 9.56
C GLY A 322 17.44 -2.28 9.24
N VAL A 323 16.39 -1.61 9.63
CA VAL A 323 16.20 -0.14 9.56
C VAL A 323 16.41 0.45 10.94
#